data_b3f4d6c98033376a0fceb6f84553c4d2
#
_entry.id   b3f4d6c98033376a0fceb6f84553c4d2
#
_cell.length_a   1.000
_cell.length_b   1.000
_cell.length_c   1.000
_cell.angle_alpha   90.00
_cell.angle_beta   90.00
_cell.angle_gamma   90.00
#
_symmetry.space_group_name_H-M   'P 1'
#
loop_
_entity.id
_entity.type
_entity.pdbx_description
1 polymer ?
#
loop_
_entity_poly.entity_id
_entity_poly.type
_entity_poly.pdbx_seq_one_letter_code
_entity_poly.pdbx_strand_id
1 'polypeptide(L)'
;MPALHPVGAAVYSNGTATATFTVTLTIQANCTIAANPLAFGSTGVLASALNQQTTLSVTCSNTTPYNVGLDAGSVSGSTVASRLLAGTATGNTGTTVGFQLYQDAGHTTVWGNTQGTNTVGGTGSGSAQSINVYGQVAAQTTPKPDTYQSTVTAIVYF
;
A
#
# COMPACT_ATOMS: atom_id res chain seq x y z
N MET A 1 -12.81 80.13 35.64
CA MET A 1 -11.97 79.56 34.55
C MET A 1 -11.51 78.19 34.94
N PRO A 2 -11.95 77.24 34.19
CA PRO A 2 -11.45 75.88 34.46
C PRO A 2 -9.95 75.84 34.20
N ALA A 3 -9.22 75.21 35.12
CA ALA A 3 -7.80 74.96 34.92
C ALA A 3 -7.56 74.09 33.71
N LEU A 4 -6.70 74.53 32.81
CA LEU A 4 -6.25 73.73 31.71
C LEU A 4 -5.32 72.66 32.24
N HIS A 5 -5.76 71.46 32.21
CA HIS A 5 -4.88 70.34 32.50
C HIS A 5 -3.92 70.15 31.34
N PRO A 6 -2.62 70.17 31.56
CA PRO A 6 -1.69 69.85 30.49
C PRO A 6 -1.98 68.43 29.98
N VAL A 7 -2.18 68.32 28.71
CA VAL A 7 -2.22 67.00 28.09
C VAL A 7 -0.78 66.49 28.09
N GLY A 8 -0.43 65.75 29.13
CA GLY A 8 0.87 65.13 29.20
C GLY A 8 1.05 64.11 28.03
N ALA A 9 2.29 63.98 27.58
CA ALA A 9 2.64 62.89 26.72
C ALA A 9 2.28 61.59 27.39
N ALA A 10 1.74 60.66 26.68
CA ALA A 10 1.48 59.32 27.19
C ALA A 10 2.77 58.72 27.74
N VAL A 11 2.73 58.31 28.98
CA VAL A 11 3.90 57.71 29.65
C VAL A 11 3.81 56.22 29.48
N TYR A 12 4.84 55.66 28.90
CA TYR A 12 4.97 54.24 28.77
C TYR A 12 5.29 53.64 30.14
N SER A 13 4.35 52.88 30.67
CA SER A 13 4.44 52.38 32.02
C SER A 13 5.23 51.09 32.21
N ASN A 14 5.76 50.55 31.09
CA ASN A 14 6.42 49.22 31.08
C ASN A 14 5.49 48.09 31.53
N GLY A 15 4.21 48.34 31.56
CA GLY A 15 3.24 47.32 31.87
C GLY A 15 3.02 46.38 30.65
N THR A 16 2.50 45.24 30.96
CA THR A 16 2.10 44.25 29.95
C THR A 16 0.65 43.85 30.17
N ALA A 17 -0.01 43.54 29.09
CA ALA A 17 -1.32 42.87 29.10
C ALA A 17 -1.21 41.60 28.29
N THR A 18 -1.79 40.54 28.80
CA THR A 18 -1.73 39.25 28.15
C THR A 18 -3.10 38.67 27.91
N ALA A 19 -3.20 37.91 26.86
CA ALA A 19 -4.33 37.05 26.61
C ALA A 19 -3.81 35.72 26.09
N THR A 20 -4.55 34.68 26.32
CA THR A 20 -4.21 33.36 25.84
C THR A 20 -5.25 32.90 24.80
N PHE A 21 -4.80 32.15 23.84
CA PHE A 21 -5.68 31.46 22.89
C PHE A 21 -5.14 30.07 22.65
N THR A 22 -6.03 29.15 22.36
CA THR A 22 -5.66 27.77 22.11
C THR A 22 -5.30 27.60 20.62
N VAL A 23 -4.18 26.96 20.38
CA VAL A 23 -3.79 26.52 19.03
C VAL A 23 -3.89 25.02 19.02
N THR A 24 -4.61 24.47 18.04
CA THR A 24 -4.85 23.03 17.97
C THR A 24 -4.51 22.49 16.58
N LEU A 25 -4.05 21.27 16.56
CA LEU A 25 -3.91 20.45 15.37
C LEU A 25 -4.31 19.04 15.75
N THR A 26 -5.17 18.43 14.94
CA THR A 26 -5.53 17.02 15.13
C THR A 26 -4.90 16.22 14.01
N ILE A 27 -4.09 15.22 14.38
CA ILE A 27 -3.54 14.24 13.44
C ILE A 27 -4.38 12.98 13.55
N GLN A 28 -5.07 12.65 12.47
CA GLN A 28 -5.88 11.43 12.38
C GLN A 28 -5.03 10.29 11.84
N ALA A 29 -5.39 9.06 12.23
CA ALA A 29 -4.82 7.88 11.62
C ALA A 29 -5.09 7.90 10.11
N ASN A 30 -4.05 7.73 9.33
CA ASN A 30 -4.13 7.69 7.88
C ASN A 30 -3.01 6.85 7.31
N CYS A 31 -3.31 6.14 6.23
CA CYS A 31 -2.34 5.35 5.48
C CYS A 31 -2.47 5.59 3.99
N THR A 32 -1.34 5.52 3.30
CA THR A 32 -1.25 5.46 1.85
C THR A 32 -0.43 4.24 1.46
N ILE A 33 -0.67 3.71 0.26
CA ILE A 33 0.05 2.57 -0.27
C ILE A 33 0.41 2.82 -1.73
N ALA A 34 1.61 2.39 -2.11
CA ALA A 34 2.07 2.36 -3.48
C ALA A 34 2.64 0.98 -3.79
N ALA A 35 2.53 0.54 -5.04
CA ALA A 35 2.98 -0.76 -5.48
C ALA A 35 3.89 -0.63 -6.70
N ASN A 36 4.92 -1.45 -6.74
CA ASN A 36 5.74 -1.64 -7.92
C ASN A 36 5.24 -2.87 -8.71
N PRO A 37 5.35 -2.87 -10.05
CA PRO A 37 4.99 -4.04 -10.84
C PRO A 37 5.81 -5.26 -10.43
N LEU A 38 5.20 -6.45 -10.56
CA LEU A 38 5.89 -7.73 -10.45
C LEU A 38 5.90 -8.36 -11.83
N ALA A 39 7.09 -8.55 -12.40
CA ALA A 39 7.27 -9.11 -13.73
C ALA A 39 8.03 -10.44 -13.61
N PHE A 40 7.44 -11.52 -14.12
CA PHE A 40 8.09 -12.82 -14.17
C PHE A 40 9.08 -12.95 -15.32
N GLY A 41 9.12 -11.97 -16.23
CA GLY A 41 9.99 -12.00 -17.40
C GLY A 41 9.44 -12.85 -18.53
N SER A 42 10.34 -13.35 -19.36
CA SER A 42 10.00 -14.18 -20.51
C SER A 42 10.53 -15.60 -20.31
N THR A 43 9.74 -16.58 -20.77
CA THR A 43 10.13 -17.98 -20.73
C THR A 43 9.58 -18.71 -21.97
N GLY A 44 10.17 -19.81 -22.34
CA GLY A 44 9.68 -20.63 -23.46
C GLY A 44 8.68 -21.69 -23.00
N VAL A 45 8.98 -22.37 -21.91
CA VAL A 45 8.12 -23.41 -21.33
C VAL A 45 8.07 -23.30 -19.82
N LEU A 46 6.96 -23.68 -19.23
CA LEU A 46 6.73 -23.65 -17.78
C LEU A 46 7.13 -24.99 -17.14
N ALA A 47 8.34 -25.46 -17.46
CA ALA A 47 8.87 -26.74 -16.95
C ALA A 47 9.40 -26.64 -15.50
N SER A 48 9.71 -25.43 -15.05
CA SER A 48 10.16 -25.14 -13.68
C SER A 48 9.52 -23.87 -13.17
N ALA A 49 9.48 -23.70 -11.86
CA ALA A 49 8.90 -22.53 -11.24
C ALA A 49 9.68 -21.26 -11.59
N LEU A 50 8.96 -20.19 -11.86
CA LEU A 50 9.48 -18.83 -12.00
C LEU A 50 9.20 -18.07 -10.71
N ASN A 51 10.25 -17.57 -10.07
CA ASN A 51 10.16 -16.82 -8.83
C ASN A 51 10.63 -15.40 -9.06
N GLN A 52 9.84 -14.43 -8.65
CA GLN A 52 10.19 -13.01 -8.69
C GLN A 52 9.65 -12.32 -7.45
N GLN A 53 10.19 -11.15 -7.15
CA GLN A 53 9.72 -10.35 -6.04
C GLN A 53 9.55 -8.89 -6.46
N THR A 54 8.71 -8.20 -5.72
CA THR A 54 8.55 -6.75 -5.82
C THR A 54 8.31 -6.18 -4.44
N THR A 55 8.11 -4.87 -4.35
CA THR A 55 7.86 -4.19 -3.08
C THR A 55 6.60 -3.36 -3.14
N LEU A 56 5.92 -3.30 -2.00
CA LEU A 56 4.92 -2.30 -1.68
C LEU A 56 5.55 -1.26 -0.77
N SER A 57 5.09 -0.03 -0.86
CA SER A 57 5.46 1.05 0.05
C SER A 57 4.23 1.51 0.80
N VAL A 58 4.23 1.39 2.12
CA VAL A 58 3.14 1.81 3.00
C VAL A 58 3.62 2.97 3.85
N THR A 59 2.85 4.05 3.87
CA THR A 59 3.11 5.20 4.73
C THR A 59 1.88 5.44 5.58
N CYS A 60 2.01 5.21 6.87
CA CYS A 60 0.95 5.45 7.85
C CYS A 60 1.41 6.47 8.88
N SER A 61 0.45 7.21 9.44
CA SER A 61 0.71 8.06 10.61
C SER A 61 1.36 7.25 11.73
N ASN A 62 2.24 7.91 12.50
CA ASN A 62 3.02 7.24 13.51
C ASN A 62 2.13 6.47 14.50
N THR A 63 2.55 5.28 14.88
CA THR A 63 1.85 4.35 15.77
C THR A 63 0.50 3.82 15.27
N THR A 64 0.11 4.12 14.05
CA THR A 64 -1.12 3.58 13.46
C THR A 64 -0.93 2.10 13.10
N PRO A 65 -1.69 1.19 13.69
CA PRO A 65 -1.66 -0.22 13.27
C PRO A 65 -2.33 -0.37 11.91
N TYR A 66 -1.77 -1.21 11.07
CA TYR A 66 -2.32 -1.49 9.74
C TYR A 66 -2.16 -2.95 9.34
N ASN A 67 -2.96 -3.36 8.38
CA ASN A 67 -2.83 -4.62 7.67
C ASN A 67 -2.86 -4.37 6.16
N VAL A 68 -2.01 -5.06 5.43
CA VAL A 68 -1.99 -5.01 3.97
C VAL A 68 -2.53 -6.31 3.40
N GLY A 69 -3.54 -6.21 2.56
CA GLY A 69 -4.12 -7.31 1.82
C GLY A 69 -3.81 -7.23 0.33
N LEU A 70 -3.79 -8.37 -0.33
CA LEU A 70 -3.73 -8.50 -1.78
C LEU A 70 -4.96 -9.26 -2.25
N ASP A 71 -5.68 -8.71 -3.22
CA ASP A 71 -6.88 -9.36 -3.75
C ASP A 71 -6.54 -10.54 -4.69
N ALA A 72 -7.55 -11.14 -5.25
CA ALA A 72 -7.41 -12.27 -6.17
C ALA A 72 -6.90 -11.88 -7.57
N GLY A 73 -6.86 -10.60 -7.88
CA GLY A 73 -6.57 -10.11 -9.22
C GLY A 73 -7.80 -9.96 -10.09
N SER A 74 -7.60 -9.36 -11.26
CA SER A 74 -8.66 -8.92 -12.18
C SER A 74 -9.19 -10.01 -13.11
N VAL A 75 -8.54 -11.17 -13.17
CA VAL A 75 -8.90 -12.25 -14.09
C VAL A 75 -10.11 -13.00 -13.57
N SER A 76 -11.11 -13.20 -14.44
CA SER A 76 -12.32 -13.97 -14.09
C SER A 76 -11.97 -15.40 -13.66
N GLY A 77 -12.54 -15.83 -12.52
CA GLY A 77 -12.27 -17.14 -11.93
C GLY A 77 -11.02 -17.18 -11.05
N SER A 78 -10.24 -16.10 -10.97
CA SER A 78 -9.12 -16.01 -10.04
C SER A 78 -9.61 -15.89 -8.60
N THR A 79 -8.95 -16.60 -7.70
CA THR A 79 -9.19 -16.52 -6.25
C THR A 79 -7.87 -16.30 -5.52
N VAL A 80 -7.92 -15.87 -4.26
CA VAL A 80 -6.70 -15.74 -3.44
C VAL A 80 -5.95 -17.07 -3.36
N ALA A 81 -6.67 -18.18 -3.26
CA ALA A 81 -6.06 -19.52 -3.20
C ALA A 81 -5.52 -20.00 -4.56
N SER A 82 -6.07 -19.49 -5.66
CA SER A 82 -5.72 -19.90 -7.02
C SER A 82 -5.79 -18.70 -7.96
N ARG A 83 -4.71 -17.92 -7.96
CA ARG A 83 -4.60 -16.72 -8.78
C ARG A 83 -4.28 -17.07 -10.23
N LEU A 84 -4.82 -16.28 -11.16
CA LEU A 84 -4.69 -16.49 -12.59
C LEU A 84 -4.20 -15.24 -13.30
N LEU A 85 -3.28 -15.45 -14.24
CA LEU A 85 -2.97 -14.50 -15.33
C LEU A 85 -3.81 -14.89 -16.54
N ALA A 86 -4.21 -13.94 -17.36
CA ALA A 86 -4.92 -14.20 -18.61
C ALA A 86 -4.14 -13.66 -19.82
N GLY A 87 -4.28 -14.33 -20.94
CA GLY A 87 -3.73 -13.87 -22.21
C GLY A 87 -4.30 -12.52 -22.64
N THR A 88 -3.50 -11.74 -23.34
CA THR A 88 -3.85 -10.39 -23.77
C THR A 88 -4.20 -10.30 -25.26
N ALA A 89 -3.76 -11.25 -26.07
CA ALA A 89 -4.04 -11.26 -27.50
C ALA A 89 -5.52 -11.55 -27.78
N THR A 90 -6.03 -10.96 -28.85
CA THR A 90 -7.39 -11.24 -29.34
C THR A 90 -7.57 -12.74 -29.58
N GLY A 91 -8.65 -13.31 -29.03
CA GLY A 91 -8.93 -14.73 -29.10
C GLY A 91 -8.17 -15.59 -28.10
N ASN A 92 -7.36 -14.99 -27.21
CA ASN A 92 -6.60 -15.69 -26.18
C ASN A 92 -6.91 -15.23 -24.75
N THR A 93 -7.87 -14.34 -24.56
CA THR A 93 -8.21 -13.77 -23.25
C THR A 93 -8.82 -14.77 -22.29
N GLY A 94 -9.29 -15.91 -22.77
CA GLY A 94 -9.79 -17.02 -21.94
C GLY A 94 -8.72 -18.02 -21.52
N THR A 95 -7.49 -17.92 -22.06
CA THR A 95 -6.38 -18.79 -21.67
C THR A 95 -5.69 -18.23 -20.44
N THR A 96 -5.47 -19.05 -19.43
CA THR A 96 -4.93 -18.62 -18.15
C THR A 96 -3.65 -19.35 -17.78
N VAL A 97 -2.84 -18.69 -16.94
CA VAL A 97 -1.65 -19.22 -16.29
C VAL A 97 -1.81 -19.02 -14.80
N GLY A 98 -1.64 -20.07 -14.00
CA GLY A 98 -1.67 -19.98 -12.55
C GLY A 98 -0.44 -19.27 -12.01
N PHE A 99 -0.63 -18.42 -11.02
CA PHE A 99 0.45 -17.79 -10.25
C PHE A 99 0.03 -17.64 -8.79
N GLN A 100 0.96 -17.32 -7.94
CA GLN A 100 0.66 -17.06 -6.54
C GLN A 100 1.54 -15.96 -5.98
N LEU A 101 1.04 -15.31 -4.93
CA LEU A 101 1.73 -14.26 -4.18
C LEU A 101 1.86 -14.69 -2.73
N TYR A 102 3.07 -14.51 -2.19
CA TYR A 102 3.43 -14.98 -0.86
C TYR A 102 4.01 -13.85 -0.02
N GLN A 103 3.88 -14.04 1.29
CA GLN A 103 4.45 -13.13 2.29
C GLN A 103 5.92 -13.41 2.56
N ASP A 104 6.42 -14.59 2.18
CA ASP A 104 7.75 -15.10 2.52
C ASP A 104 8.53 -15.57 1.29
N ALA A 105 9.85 -15.48 1.38
CA ALA A 105 10.76 -15.94 0.31
C ALA A 105 10.72 -17.45 0.08
N GLY A 106 10.25 -18.20 1.06
CA GLY A 106 10.08 -19.67 0.95
C GLY A 106 8.82 -20.07 0.21
N HIS A 107 7.95 -19.12 -0.19
CA HIS A 107 6.68 -19.39 -0.88
C HIS A 107 5.78 -20.36 -0.11
N THR A 108 5.64 -20.14 1.20
CA THR A 108 4.85 -21.01 2.08
C THR A 108 3.56 -20.37 2.57
N THR A 109 3.55 -19.05 2.74
CA THR A 109 2.42 -18.31 3.27
C THR A 109 1.79 -17.45 2.19
N VAL A 110 0.63 -17.85 1.69
CA VAL A 110 -0.13 -17.11 0.67
C VAL A 110 -0.58 -15.78 1.26
N TRP A 111 -0.39 -14.71 0.48
CA TRP A 111 -0.85 -13.38 0.85
C TRP A 111 -2.24 -13.13 0.29
N GLY A 112 -3.20 -12.98 1.18
CA GLY A 112 -4.58 -12.76 0.80
C GLY A 112 -5.13 -11.44 1.30
N ASN A 113 -6.44 -11.37 1.42
CA ASN A 113 -7.14 -10.13 1.73
C ASN A 113 -8.15 -10.29 2.88
N THR A 114 -7.99 -11.29 3.71
CA THR A 114 -8.77 -11.44 4.94
C THR A 114 -7.98 -10.88 6.10
N GLN A 115 -8.40 -9.73 6.62
CA GLN A 115 -7.69 -9.00 7.66
C GLN A 115 -7.39 -9.90 8.86
N GLY A 116 -6.13 -9.88 9.31
CA GLY A 116 -5.67 -10.63 10.46
C GLY A 116 -5.50 -12.13 10.24
N THR A 117 -5.88 -12.66 9.06
CA THR A 117 -5.77 -14.09 8.74
C THR A 117 -4.64 -14.35 7.74
N ASN A 118 -4.66 -13.65 6.59
CA ASN A 118 -3.66 -13.83 5.53
C ASN A 118 -3.11 -12.51 4.99
N THR A 119 -3.23 -11.46 5.76
CA THR A 119 -2.68 -10.13 5.50
C THR A 119 -1.37 -9.93 6.26
N VAL A 120 -0.58 -8.96 5.82
CA VAL A 120 0.67 -8.57 6.48
C VAL A 120 0.40 -7.35 7.34
N GLY A 121 0.59 -7.49 8.66
CA GLY A 121 0.40 -6.41 9.61
C GLY A 121 1.66 -5.60 9.84
N GLY A 122 1.48 -4.36 10.29
CA GLY A 122 2.55 -3.47 10.68
C GLY A 122 2.05 -2.32 11.53
N THR A 123 2.97 -1.47 11.92
CA THR A 123 2.69 -0.25 12.68
C THR A 123 3.33 0.93 11.96
N GLY A 124 2.55 1.98 11.73
CA GLY A 124 3.02 3.19 11.07
C GLY A 124 4.16 3.88 11.82
N SER A 125 5.05 4.50 11.06
CA SER A 125 6.21 5.25 11.58
C SER A 125 6.19 6.72 11.18
N GLY A 126 5.19 7.16 10.42
CA GLY A 126 5.17 8.47 9.78
C GLY A 126 6.01 8.55 8.51
N SER A 127 6.73 7.49 8.17
CA SER A 127 7.58 7.39 6.99
C SER A 127 7.22 6.16 6.17
N ALA A 128 7.65 6.13 4.91
CA ALA A 128 7.43 4.99 4.02
C ALA A 128 8.12 3.73 4.55
N GLN A 129 7.38 2.63 4.57
CA GLN A 129 7.86 1.30 4.95
C GLN A 129 7.74 0.38 3.75
N SER A 130 8.81 -0.32 3.41
CA SER A 130 8.85 -1.25 2.29
C SER A 130 8.47 -2.64 2.75
N ILE A 131 7.59 -3.30 1.99
CA ILE A 131 7.15 -4.67 2.24
C ILE A 131 7.38 -5.49 0.98
N ASN A 132 8.08 -6.62 1.10
CA ASN A 132 8.35 -7.50 -0.03
C ASN A 132 7.12 -8.35 -0.38
N VAL A 133 6.85 -8.48 -1.68
CA VAL A 133 5.87 -9.41 -2.24
C VAL A 133 6.64 -10.46 -3.03
N TYR A 134 6.46 -11.73 -2.70
CA TYR A 134 7.11 -12.84 -3.38
C TYR A 134 6.11 -13.52 -4.30
N GLY A 135 6.41 -13.51 -5.59
CA GLY A 135 5.57 -14.12 -6.60
C GLY A 135 6.16 -15.41 -7.15
N GLN A 136 5.29 -16.33 -7.52
CA GLN A 136 5.68 -17.59 -8.15
C GLN A 136 4.68 -17.98 -9.23
N VAL A 137 5.23 -18.38 -10.38
CA VAL A 137 4.52 -19.17 -11.39
C VAL A 137 5.06 -20.57 -11.28
N ALA A 138 4.26 -21.50 -10.76
CA ALA A 138 4.68 -22.89 -10.62
C ALA A 138 4.79 -23.58 -11.99
N ALA A 139 5.59 -24.64 -12.05
CA ALA A 139 5.63 -25.50 -13.22
C ALA A 139 4.21 -26.00 -13.54
N GLN A 140 3.81 -25.87 -14.78
CA GLN A 140 2.46 -26.21 -15.25
C GLN A 140 2.45 -26.38 -16.76
N THR A 141 1.32 -26.79 -17.32
CA THR A 141 1.13 -26.85 -18.74
C THR A 141 1.38 -25.49 -19.39
N THR A 142 2.23 -25.46 -20.40
CA THR A 142 2.58 -24.22 -21.11
C THR A 142 1.47 -23.86 -22.08
N PRO A 143 0.87 -22.68 -21.97
CA PRO A 143 -0.11 -22.18 -22.94
C PRO A 143 0.59 -21.67 -24.20
N LYS A 144 -0.20 -21.25 -25.19
CA LYS A 144 0.36 -20.66 -26.41
C LYS A 144 1.08 -19.34 -26.11
N PRO A 145 2.05 -18.96 -26.96
CA PRO A 145 2.78 -17.71 -26.77
C PRO A 145 1.86 -16.48 -26.75
N ASP A 146 1.99 -15.71 -25.70
CA ASP A 146 1.28 -14.45 -25.46
C ASP A 146 1.89 -13.76 -24.24
N THR A 147 1.46 -12.54 -23.97
CA THR A 147 1.65 -11.91 -22.65
C THR A 147 0.47 -12.23 -21.78
N TYR A 148 0.75 -12.82 -20.63
CA TYR A 148 -0.25 -13.16 -19.61
C TYR A 148 -0.15 -12.19 -18.45
N GLN A 149 -1.26 -11.58 -18.04
CA GLN A 149 -1.26 -10.55 -17.02
C GLN A 149 -2.50 -10.60 -16.14
N SER A 150 -2.40 -10.01 -14.98
CA SER A 150 -3.49 -9.70 -14.04
C SER A 150 -3.18 -8.39 -13.34
N THR A 151 -4.21 -7.69 -12.92
CA THR A 151 -4.08 -6.54 -12.03
C THR A 151 -4.52 -6.96 -10.63
N VAL A 152 -3.57 -6.98 -9.71
CA VAL A 152 -3.81 -7.26 -8.30
C VAL A 152 -3.89 -5.94 -7.56
N THR A 153 -4.91 -5.79 -6.72
CA THR A 153 -5.07 -4.61 -5.88
C THR A 153 -4.49 -4.88 -4.50
N ALA A 154 -3.57 -4.02 -4.08
CA ALA A 154 -3.07 -3.98 -2.71
C ALA A 154 -3.91 -3.00 -1.91
N ILE A 155 -4.35 -3.43 -0.73
CA ILE A 155 -5.25 -2.66 0.14
C ILE A 155 -4.60 -2.54 1.50
N VAL A 156 -4.50 -1.31 2.03
CA VAL A 156 -4.10 -1.08 3.41
C VAL A 156 -5.33 -0.78 4.25
N TYR A 157 -5.50 -1.55 5.29
CA TYR A 157 -6.57 -1.40 6.30
C TYR A 157 -5.98 -0.76 7.55
N PHE A 158 -6.64 0.26 8.05
CA PHE A 158 -6.18 1.00 9.24
C PHE A 158 -7.35 1.58 10.05
#